data_679416c89be8c031dc95b1e0fb2232e7
#
_entry.id   679416c89be8c031dc95b1e0fb2232e7
#
_cell.length_a   1.000
_cell.length_b   1.000
_cell.length_c   1.000
_cell.angle_alpha   90.00
_cell.angle_beta   90.00
_cell.angle_gamma   90.00
#
_symmetry.space_group_name_H-M   'P 1'
#
loop_
_entity.id
_entity.type
_entity.pdbx_description
1 polymer ?
#
loop_
_entity_poly.entity_id
_entity_poly.type
_entity_poly.pdbx_seq_one_letter_code
_entity_poly.pdbx_strand_id
1 'polypeptide(L)'
;MAESEILTPAEEPHMHVKPGPLLLISLTLSLHAVLTPSSYAAEPMTDGLLVDGSSTVYPLTREAARRFQRARPGHAIEVKFSGTTAGFRRFCAGETDINDASREMNAEEQAHCVENGIRYRQVPLAMDSIAVVVHPSNRWASDITVDELKRLWAPAAEGQVMRWNQIRPEWPGRPVKLFGRGQDSGTYDVFTQEIVGTTHRSRQDYTASEDEQQLAAGIAAEPDALGFFGIGAYHRHWEELKLLAVDNGSGPVFPTLETVSEGRYKPLTRPLFLYLSEQSLQRKPLTQAFVEHYLDGLPSWIHFTCYMPLKAERYARSLAALQQAQEPSATGAQYSVGTTMLSGTGLRR
;
A
#
# COMPACT_ATOMS: atom_id res chain seq x y z
N MET A 1 61.42 -9.17 23.01
CA MET A 1 62.56 -8.27 22.75
C MET A 1 62.29 -7.52 21.48
N ALA A 2 62.46 -6.21 21.51
CA ALA A 2 62.24 -5.11 20.57
C ALA A 2 60.97 -4.32 20.93
N GLU A 3 61.10 -3.40 21.57
CA GLU A 3 61.48 -2.00 21.87
C GLU A 3 60.65 -1.05 21.00
N SER A 4 59.86 -0.25 21.73
CA SER A 4 59.03 0.85 21.29
C SER A 4 59.86 2.12 21.17
N GLU A 5 59.86 2.83 20.02
CA GLU A 5 60.38 4.15 19.90
C GLU A 5 59.24 5.16 19.91
N ILE A 6 59.35 6.11 20.88
CA ILE A 6 58.51 7.29 21.07
C ILE A 6 59.18 8.44 20.30
N LEU A 7 58.49 9.05 19.37
CA LEU A 7 58.92 10.28 18.72
C LEU A 7 58.23 11.50 19.35
N THR A 8 59.02 12.42 19.87
CA THR A 8 58.68 13.73 20.44
C THR A 8 58.39 14.80 19.36
N PRO A 9 57.53 15.80 19.61
CA PRO A 9 57.19 16.80 18.63
C PRO A 9 58.21 17.95 18.61
N ALA A 10 58.46 18.51 17.42
CA ALA A 10 59.37 19.62 17.15
C ALA A 10 58.72 20.99 17.47
N GLU A 11 59.57 21.87 18.00
CA GLU A 11 59.27 23.26 18.38
C GLU A 11 59.11 24.16 17.15
N GLU A 12 58.11 25.08 17.19
CA GLU A 12 57.95 26.20 16.23
C GLU A 12 58.74 27.42 16.66
N PRO A 13 59.33 28.19 15.71
CA PRO A 13 60.07 29.43 16.05
C PRO A 13 59.15 30.65 16.13
N HIS A 14 59.24 31.37 17.21
CA HIS A 14 58.61 32.68 17.42
C HIS A 14 59.22 33.76 16.59
N MET A 15 58.41 34.46 15.77
CA MET A 15 58.84 35.66 15.01
C MET A 15 58.31 36.91 15.70
N HIS A 16 59.27 37.77 16.20
CA HIS A 16 59.00 39.11 16.78
C HIS A 16 58.74 40.12 15.67
N VAL A 17 57.57 40.78 15.66
CA VAL A 17 57.23 41.90 14.78
C VAL A 17 57.18 43.16 15.63
N LYS A 18 57.98 44.20 15.27
CA LYS A 18 58.02 45.52 15.90
C LYS A 18 56.87 46.40 15.42
N PRO A 19 56.30 47.31 16.29
CA PRO A 19 55.22 48.19 15.88
C PRO A 19 55.75 49.46 15.16
N GLY A 20 55.10 49.77 14.00
CA GLY A 20 55.28 51.05 13.30
C GLY A 20 54.06 51.99 13.50
N PRO A 21 54.18 53.31 13.19
CA PRO A 21 53.24 54.30 13.67
C PRO A 21 51.93 54.38 12.96
N LEU A 22 50.86 54.68 13.77
CA LEU A 22 49.47 54.87 13.31
C LEU A 22 49.34 56.11 12.40
N LEU A 23 48.77 55.90 11.22
CA LEU A 23 48.19 57.02 10.42
C LEU A 23 46.65 56.86 10.51
N LEU A 24 46.02 57.84 11.17
CA LEU A 24 44.57 57.97 11.25
C LEU A 24 44.02 58.46 9.90
N ILE A 25 43.41 57.63 9.11
CA ILE A 25 42.57 58.01 7.95
C ILE A 25 41.12 57.78 8.38
N SER A 26 40.40 58.88 8.62
CA SER A 26 38.95 58.84 8.83
C SER A 26 38.23 58.59 7.52
N LEU A 27 37.73 57.40 7.36
CA LEU A 27 36.87 56.98 6.21
C LEU A 27 35.40 56.94 6.65
N THR A 28 34.64 57.91 6.20
CA THR A 28 33.17 57.93 6.36
C THR A 28 32.56 56.81 5.53
N LEU A 29 32.13 55.74 6.21
CA LEU A 29 31.48 54.59 5.57
C LEU A 29 29.98 54.91 5.39
N SER A 30 29.58 55.25 4.17
CA SER A 30 28.18 55.34 3.78
C SER A 30 27.60 53.94 3.71
N LEU A 31 26.72 53.61 4.66
CA LEU A 31 26.02 52.34 4.75
C LEU A 31 24.93 52.25 3.66
N HIS A 32 25.28 51.76 2.48
CA HIS A 32 24.28 51.37 1.49
C HIS A 32 23.79 49.98 1.85
N ALA A 33 22.59 49.89 2.44
CA ALA A 33 21.89 48.62 2.60
C ALA A 33 21.54 48.08 1.21
N VAL A 34 22.37 47.21 0.69
CA VAL A 34 22.04 46.39 -0.48
C VAL A 34 21.04 45.35 -0.02
N LEU A 35 19.73 45.60 -0.31
CA LEU A 35 18.71 44.58 -0.25
C LEU A 35 19.03 43.55 -1.32
N THR A 36 19.76 42.49 -0.95
CA THR A 36 19.89 41.32 -1.77
C THR A 36 18.53 40.63 -1.79
N PRO A 37 17.90 40.44 -2.98
CA PRO A 37 16.71 39.62 -3.04
C PRO A 37 17.14 38.22 -2.56
N SER A 38 16.48 37.75 -1.47
CA SER A 38 16.60 36.37 -1.01
C SER A 38 16.12 35.49 -2.15
N SER A 39 17.07 35.02 -2.93
CA SER A 39 16.82 33.99 -3.93
C SER A 39 16.38 32.74 -3.15
N TYR A 40 15.09 32.53 -3.01
CA TYR A 40 14.57 31.23 -2.64
C TYR A 40 15.11 30.28 -3.73
N ALA A 41 16.21 29.64 -3.46
CA ALA A 41 16.65 28.49 -4.24
C ALA A 41 15.53 27.47 -4.11
N ALA A 42 14.73 27.33 -5.18
CA ALA A 42 13.81 26.20 -5.29
C ALA A 42 14.68 24.95 -5.09
N GLU A 43 14.40 24.18 -4.04
CA GLU A 43 15.01 22.88 -3.86
C GLU A 43 14.87 22.11 -5.19
N PRO A 44 15.90 21.39 -5.65
CA PRO A 44 15.80 20.64 -6.88
C PRO A 44 14.63 19.68 -6.71
N MET A 45 13.53 19.94 -7.42
CA MET A 45 12.42 19.02 -7.53
C MET A 45 12.99 17.71 -8.04
N THR A 46 13.03 16.69 -7.19
CA THR A 46 13.32 15.34 -7.65
C THR A 46 12.20 14.96 -8.62
N ASP A 47 12.52 14.87 -9.91
CA ASP A 47 11.57 14.57 -11.01
C ASP A 47 10.94 13.16 -10.91
N GLY A 48 11.02 12.52 -9.75
CA GLY A 48 10.54 11.18 -9.50
C GLY A 48 9.25 11.12 -8.69
N LEU A 49 8.47 10.08 -8.94
CA LEU A 49 7.33 9.70 -8.11
C LEU A 49 7.70 8.55 -7.19
N LEU A 50 7.27 8.63 -5.94
CA LEU A 50 7.32 7.54 -4.98
C LEU A 50 5.92 7.03 -4.70
N VAL A 51 5.67 5.76 -5.04
CA VAL A 51 4.44 5.03 -4.72
C VAL A 51 4.77 3.95 -3.70
N ASP A 52 3.96 3.84 -2.65
CA ASP A 52 4.10 2.77 -1.66
C ASP A 52 2.72 2.28 -1.22
N GLY A 53 2.64 1.24 -0.41
CA GLY A 53 1.42 0.75 0.20
C GLY A 53 1.13 -0.71 -0.05
N SER A 54 -0.06 -1.02 -0.52
CA SER A 54 -0.57 -2.38 -0.66
C SER A 54 0.26 -3.26 -1.58
N SER A 55 0.77 -4.39 -1.08
CA SER A 55 1.41 -5.42 -1.91
C SER A 55 0.43 -6.10 -2.89
N THR A 56 -0.88 -6.06 -2.60
CA THR A 56 -1.93 -6.53 -3.53
C THR A 56 -2.03 -5.60 -4.75
N VAL A 57 -1.97 -4.28 -4.56
CA VAL A 57 -2.03 -3.29 -5.64
C VAL A 57 -0.68 -3.13 -6.35
N TYR A 58 0.43 -3.37 -5.65
CA TYR A 58 1.80 -3.24 -6.16
C TYR A 58 2.02 -3.82 -7.57
N PRO A 59 1.56 -5.05 -7.92
CA PRO A 59 1.77 -5.59 -9.27
C PRO A 59 1.08 -4.77 -10.36
N LEU A 60 -0.09 -4.19 -10.06
CA LEU A 60 -0.82 -3.30 -10.99
C LEU A 60 -0.05 -2.00 -11.19
N THR A 61 0.33 -1.35 -10.10
CA THR A 61 1.05 -0.07 -10.13
C THR A 61 2.43 -0.21 -10.77
N ARG A 62 3.15 -1.30 -10.47
CA ARG A 62 4.44 -1.59 -11.12
C ARG A 62 4.30 -1.80 -12.63
N GLU A 63 3.27 -2.50 -13.07
CA GLU A 63 3.02 -2.68 -14.51
C GLU A 63 2.62 -1.36 -15.18
N ALA A 64 1.79 -0.55 -14.54
CA ALA A 64 1.44 0.78 -15.03
C ALA A 64 2.68 1.69 -15.14
N ALA A 65 3.56 1.69 -14.13
CA ALA A 65 4.82 2.43 -14.13
C ALA A 65 5.75 1.97 -15.26
N ARG A 66 5.88 0.66 -15.46
CA ARG A 66 6.66 0.08 -16.57
C ARG A 66 6.12 0.52 -17.94
N ARG A 67 4.80 0.53 -18.13
CA ARG A 67 4.15 0.98 -19.38
C ARG A 67 4.34 2.47 -19.59
N PHE A 68 4.17 3.26 -18.55
CA PHE A 68 4.37 4.70 -18.58
C PHE A 68 5.82 5.06 -18.93
N GLN A 69 6.81 4.47 -18.27
CA GLN A 69 8.24 4.71 -18.52
C GLN A 69 8.67 4.27 -19.92
N ARG A 70 8.03 3.22 -20.46
CA ARG A 70 8.27 2.82 -21.88
C ARG A 70 7.71 3.85 -22.85
N ALA A 71 6.53 4.41 -22.58
CA ALA A 71 5.90 5.43 -23.42
C ALA A 71 6.54 6.81 -23.26
N ARG A 72 7.12 7.10 -22.07
CA ARG A 72 7.74 8.37 -21.70
C ARG A 72 9.08 8.13 -20.99
N PRO A 73 10.16 7.83 -21.74
CA PRO A 73 11.48 7.60 -21.15
C PRO A 73 11.99 8.83 -20.39
N GLY A 74 12.80 8.60 -19.35
CA GLY A 74 13.44 9.66 -18.57
C GLY A 74 12.70 10.05 -17.29
N HIS A 75 11.51 9.49 -17.04
CA HIS A 75 10.78 9.71 -15.77
C HIS A 75 11.02 8.58 -14.78
N ALA A 76 11.41 8.92 -13.56
CA ALA A 76 11.59 7.96 -12.47
C ALA A 76 10.26 7.74 -11.73
N ILE A 77 9.78 6.50 -11.69
CA ILE A 77 8.65 6.09 -10.86
C ILE A 77 9.13 4.92 -10.02
N GLU A 78 9.29 5.15 -8.73
CA GLU A 78 9.65 4.12 -7.77
C GLU A 78 8.37 3.57 -7.14
N VAL A 79 8.18 2.25 -7.23
CA VAL A 79 7.02 1.57 -6.65
C VAL A 79 7.50 0.58 -5.61
N LYS A 80 7.04 0.77 -4.38
CA LYS A 80 7.32 -0.07 -3.21
C LYS A 80 6.05 -0.74 -2.69
N PHE A 81 6.20 -1.66 -1.76
CA PHE A 81 5.09 -2.18 -0.97
C PHE A 81 5.52 -2.36 0.50
N SER A 82 4.83 -1.68 1.39
CA SER A 82 5.01 -1.79 2.85
C SER A 82 3.74 -2.31 3.56
N GLY A 83 2.68 -2.55 2.79
CA GLY A 83 1.33 -2.85 3.27
C GLY A 83 0.45 -1.59 3.28
N THR A 84 -0.88 -1.77 3.21
CA THR A 84 -1.84 -0.65 3.15
C THR A 84 -1.74 0.26 4.36
N THR A 85 -1.68 -0.31 5.56
CA THR A 85 -1.64 0.42 6.84
C THR A 85 -0.32 1.16 7.02
N ALA A 86 0.82 0.49 6.75
CA ALA A 86 2.13 1.14 6.77
C ALA A 86 2.25 2.23 5.70
N GLY A 87 1.70 1.97 4.50
CA GLY A 87 1.64 2.94 3.42
C GLY A 87 0.86 4.19 3.81
N PHE A 88 -0.30 4.06 4.44
CA PHE A 88 -1.06 5.23 4.92
C PHE A 88 -0.30 6.03 5.98
N ARG A 89 0.42 5.38 6.90
CA ARG A 89 1.27 6.10 7.87
C ARG A 89 2.31 6.99 7.16
N ARG A 90 3.00 6.44 6.16
CA ARG A 90 4.00 7.17 5.37
C ARG A 90 3.38 8.24 4.49
N PHE A 91 2.26 7.93 3.85
CA PHE A 91 1.53 8.86 3.01
C PHE A 91 1.03 10.08 3.81
N CYS A 92 0.41 9.85 4.97
CA CYS A 92 -0.07 10.90 5.86
C CYS A 92 1.07 11.66 6.57
N ALA A 93 2.30 11.12 6.58
CA ALA A 93 3.52 11.84 6.96
C ALA A 93 4.12 12.68 5.80
N GLY A 94 3.53 12.60 4.59
CA GLY A 94 4.01 13.32 3.41
C GLY A 94 5.25 12.70 2.75
N GLU A 95 5.58 11.45 3.07
CA GLU A 95 6.77 10.77 2.55
C GLU A 95 6.58 10.19 1.15
N THR A 96 5.33 9.97 0.70
CA THR A 96 5.01 9.38 -0.60
C THR A 96 4.04 10.23 -1.39
N ASP A 97 4.12 10.17 -2.71
CA ASP A 97 3.25 10.91 -3.63
C ASP A 97 1.90 10.21 -3.83
N ILE A 98 1.93 8.89 -3.84
CA ILE A 98 0.78 8.02 -4.06
C ILE A 98 0.85 6.87 -3.05
N ASN A 99 -0.30 6.51 -2.48
CA ASN A 99 -0.44 5.29 -1.69
C ASN A 99 -1.37 4.30 -2.38
N ASP A 100 -0.86 3.09 -2.60
CA ASP A 100 -1.65 1.93 -3.01
C ASP A 100 -2.44 1.38 -1.82
N ALA A 101 -3.74 1.11 -1.98
CA ALA A 101 -4.57 0.62 -0.89
C ALA A 101 -5.53 -0.50 -1.31
N SER A 102 -5.67 -1.51 -0.48
CA SER A 102 -6.58 -2.65 -0.67
C SER A 102 -7.79 -2.62 0.28
N ARG A 103 -8.06 -1.46 0.84
CA ARG A 103 -9.24 -1.03 1.59
C ARG A 103 -9.33 0.49 1.60
N GLU A 104 -10.45 1.01 2.07
CA GLU A 104 -10.57 2.45 2.33
C GLU A 104 -9.72 2.86 3.56
N MET A 105 -9.33 4.14 3.57
CA MET A 105 -8.67 4.78 4.70
C MET A 105 -9.63 4.82 5.90
N ASN A 106 -9.19 4.36 7.06
CA ASN A 106 -9.99 4.39 8.28
C ASN A 106 -9.99 5.78 8.94
N ALA A 107 -10.80 5.95 9.99
CA ALA A 107 -10.95 7.25 10.67
C ALA A 107 -9.65 7.73 11.35
N GLU A 108 -8.85 6.83 11.90
CA GLU A 108 -7.57 7.15 12.55
C GLU A 108 -6.53 7.62 11.52
N GLU A 109 -6.44 6.92 10.38
CA GLU A 109 -5.57 7.30 9.26
C GLU A 109 -5.99 8.65 8.66
N GLN A 110 -7.33 8.89 8.52
CA GLN A 110 -7.85 10.18 8.08
C GLN A 110 -7.46 11.31 9.05
N ALA A 111 -7.61 11.09 10.35
CA ALA A 111 -7.21 12.06 11.37
C ALA A 111 -5.70 12.36 11.28
N HIS A 112 -4.87 11.33 11.12
CA HIS A 112 -3.42 11.49 10.97
C HIS A 112 -3.05 12.32 9.72
N CYS A 113 -3.69 12.08 8.58
CA CYS A 113 -3.51 12.91 7.39
C CYS A 113 -3.91 14.39 7.66
N VAL A 114 -5.04 14.62 8.34
CA VAL A 114 -5.53 15.98 8.67
C VAL A 114 -4.55 16.69 9.61
N GLU A 115 -4.06 16.04 10.65
CA GLU A 115 -3.07 16.57 11.60
C GLU A 115 -1.78 17.02 10.92
N ASN A 116 -1.35 16.30 9.89
CA ASN A 116 -0.16 16.63 9.12
C ASN A 116 -0.44 17.54 7.89
N GLY A 117 -1.68 18.02 7.73
CA GLY A 117 -2.07 18.89 6.61
C GLY A 117 -2.04 18.20 5.25
N ILE A 118 -2.07 16.87 5.21
CA ILE A 118 -2.08 16.10 3.96
C ILE A 118 -3.51 15.99 3.44
N ARG A 119 -3.76 16.62 2.30
CA ARG A 119 -4.99 16.46 1.52
C ARG A 119 -4.77 15.45 0.42
N TYR A 120 -5.79 14.68 0.12
CA TYR A 120 -5.68 13.58 -0.84
C TYR A 120 -6.94 13.39 -1.69
N ARG A 121 -6.77 12.67 -2.79
CA ARG A 121 -7.85 12.16 -3.63
C ARG A 121 -7.81 10.64 -3.63
N GLN A 122 -8.96 10.04 -3.41
CA GLN A 122 -9.17 8.60 -3.52
C GLN A 122 -9.64 8.25 -4.93
N VAL A 123 -8.90 7.36 -5.58
CA VAL A 123 -9.18 6.89 -6.95
C VAL A 123 -9.39 5.38 -6.92
N PRO A 124 -10.59 4.88 -7.23
CA PRO A 124 -10.84 3.45 -7.30
C PRO A 124 -10.18 2.85 -8.55
N LEU A 125 -9.52 1.68 -8.38
CA LEU A 125 -8.81 0.98 -9.44
C LEU A 125 -9.53 -0.26 -9.94
N ALA A 126 -9.90 -1.15 -9.03
CA ALA A 126 -10.39 -2.50 -9.35
C ALA A 126 -11.14 -3.10 -8.16
N MET A 127 -11.75 -4.26 -8.39
CA MET A 127 -12.18 -5.15 -7.31
C MET A 127 -11.20 -6.32 -7.20
N ASP A 128 -10.88 -6.70 -5.97
CA ASP A 128 -10.05 -7.85 -5.62
C ASP A 128 -10.85 -8.81 -4.75
N SER A 129 -10.36 -10.04 -4.63
CA SER A 129 -10.85 -11.02 -3.68
C SER A 129 -9.70 -11.65 -2.89
N ILE A 130 -10.00 -12.03 -1.64
CA ILE A 130 -9.05 -12.75 -0.80
C ILE A 130 -9.20 -14.23 -1.06
N ALA A 131 -8.13 -14.86 -1.55
CA ALA A 131 -8.04 -16.29 -1.75
C ALA A 131 -7.72 -16.99 -0.42
N VAL A 132 -8.41 -18.09 -0.14
CA VAL A 132 -8.06 -19.06 0.89
C VAL A 132 -7.44 -20.26 0.20
N VAL A 133 -6.21 -20.60 0.56
CA VAL A 133 -5.41 -21.60 -0.15
C VAL A 133 -4.79 -22.61 0.78
N VAL A 134 -4.52 -23.80 0.24
CA VAL A 134 -3.84 -24.88 0.92
C VAL A 134 -2.75 -25.47 0.00
N HIS A 135 -1.90 -26.31 0.56
CA HIS A 135 -0.93 -27.09 -0.22
C HIS A 135 -1.63 -28.01 -1.23
N PRO A 136 -1.12 -28.25 -2.45
CA PRO A 136 -1.77 -29.07 -3.48
C PRO A 136 -2.00 -30.54 -3.08
N SER A 137 -1.20 -31.08 -2.16
CA SER A 137 -1.40 -32.43 -1.64
C SER A 137 -2.56 -32.57 -0.64
N ASN A 138 -3.15 -31.46 -0.20
CA ASN A 138 -4.35 -31.46 0.63
C ASN A 138 -5.53 -32.02 -0.16
N ARG A 139 -5.96 -33.27 0.13
CA ARG A 139 -7.05 -33.96 -0.55
C ARG A 139 -8.38 -33.94 0.21
N TRP A 140 -8.37 -33.44 1.46
CA TRP A 140 -9.53 -33.46 2.35
C TRP A 140 -10.35 -32.17 2.38
N ALA A 141 -9.73 -31.02 2.19
CA ALA A 141 -10.44 -29.75 2.13
C ALA A 141 -10.66 -29.32 0.67
N SER A 142 -11.92 -29.23 0.22
CA SER A 142 -12.33 -28.63 -1.06
C SER A 142 -12.90 -27.23 -0.88
N ASP A 143 -13.44 -26.99 0.29
CA ASP A 143 -14.11 -25.78 0.72
C ASP A 143 -13.86 -25.51 2.21
N ILE A 144 -14.21 -24.30 2.64
CA ILE A 144 -14.21 -23.91 4.03
C ILE A 144 -15.31 -22.87 4.27
N THR A 145 -16.07 -23.01 5.36
CA THR A 145 -17.09 -22.02 5.70
C THR A 145 -16.50 -20.79 6.40
N VAL A 146 -17.22 -19.66 6.32
CA VAL A 146 -16.86 -18.44 7.06
C VAL A 146 -16.79 -18.72 8.56
N ASP A 147 -17.70 -19.53 9.12
CA ASP A 147 -17.67 -19.91 10.53
C ASP A 147 -16.47 -20.78 10.90
N GLU A 148 -16.04 -21.68 10.01
CA GLU A 148 -14.82 -22.48 10.20
C GLU A 148 -13.57 -21.59 10.16
N LEU A 149 -13.50 -20.65 9.21
CA LEU A 149 -12.44 -19.64 9.17
C LEU A 149 -12.41 -18.82 10.45
N LYS A 150 -13.59 -18.39 10.96
CA LYS A 150 -13.68 -17.65 12.22
C LYS A 150 -13.17 -18.48 13.41
N ARG A 151 -13.59 -19.73 13.53
CA ARG A 151 -13.10 -20.64 14.58
C ARG A 151 -11.60 -20.86 14.50
N LEU A 152 -11.03 -20.88 13.28
CA LEU A 152 -9.61 -21.10 13.07
C LEU A 152 -8.78 -19.84 13.35
N TRP A 153 -9.28 -18.66 12.99
CA TRP A 153 -8.50 -17.41 13.04
C TRP A 153 -8.82 -16.48 14.21
N ALA A 154 -9.88 -16.75 14.98
CA ALA A 154 -10.18 -15.93 16.15
C ALA A 154 -9.07 -16.00 17.20
N PRO A 155 -8.86 -14.95 18.04
CA PRO A 155 -7.85 -14.94 19.10
C PRO A 155 -7.95 -16.16 20.03
N ALA A 156 -9.18 -16.62 20.34
CA ALA A 156 -9.42 -17.78 21.20
C ALA A 156 -8.93 -19.12 20.58
N ALA A 157 -8.61 -19.15 19.30
CA ALA A 157 -8.07 -20.35 18.63
C ALA A 157 -6.58 -20.54 18.89
N GLU A 158 -5.87 -19.51 19.36
CA GLU A 158 -4.43 -19.54 19.61
C GLU A 158 -4.05 -20.65 20.59
N GLY A 159 -3.15 -21.54 20.17
CA GLY A 159 -2.76 -22.72 20.94
C GLY A 159 -3.85 -23.77 21.15
N GLN A 160 -5.09 -23.55 20.72
CA GLN A 160 -6.24 -24.43 20.93
C GLN A 160 -6.62 -25.20 19.68
N VAL A 161 -6.75 -24.49 18.53
CA VAL A 161 -7.09 -25.10 17.23
C VAL A 161 -5.80 -25.31 16.45
N MET A 162 -5.21 -26.50 16.58
CA MET A 162 -3.89 -26.85 16.05
C MET A 162 -3.93 -28.01 15.03
N ARG A 163 -5.12 -28.58 14.79
CA ARG A 163 -5.28 -29.75 13.92
C ARG A 163 -6.47 -29.60 12.97
N TRP A 164 -6.38 -30.18 11.79
CA TRP A 164 -7.41 -30.14 10.77
C TRP A 164 -8.76 -30.72 11.25
N ASN A 165 -8.74 -31.86 11.99
CA ASN A 165 -9.97 -32.46 12.53
C ASN A 165 -10.64 -31.67 13.66
N GLN A 166 -10.00 -30.63 14.17
CA GLN A 166 -10.66 -29.67 15.09
C GLN A 166 -11.50 -28.63 14.32
N ILE A 167 -11.23 -28.45 13.04
CA ILE A 167 -12.01 -27.56 12.16
C ILE A 167 -13.25 -28.34 11.68
N ARG A 168 -13.03 -29.53 11.11
CA ARG A 168 -14.07 -30.44 10.63
C ARG A 168 -13.70 -31.88 11.03
N PRO A 169 -14.54 -32.57 11.84
CA PRO A 169 -14.18 -33.87 12.44
C PRO A 169 -13.75 -34.97 11.44
N GLU A 170 -14.31 -34.93 10.22
CA GLU A 170 -13.99 -35.87 9.15
C GLU A 170 -12.62 -35.61 8.48
N TRP A 171 -11.99 -34.48 8.75
CA TRP A 171 -10.66 -34.18 8.25
C TRP A 171 -9.58 -34.91 9.07
N PRO A 172 -8.36 -35.10 8.53
CA PRO A 172 -7.32 -35.86 9.24
C PRO A 172 -6.83 -35.15 10.50
N GLY A 173 -6.41 -35.91 11.51
CA GLY A 173 -5.83 -35.38 12.76
C GLY A 173 -4.41 -34.84 12.60
N ARG A 174 -4.04 -34.30 11.43
CA ARG A 174 -2.76 -33.68 11.13
C ARG A 174 -2.69 -32.26 11.71
N PRO A 175 -1.49 -31.73 11.97
CA PRO A 175 -1.33 -30.33 12.34
C PRO A 175 -1.92 -29.41 11.26
N VAL A 176 -2.41 -28.22 11.62
CA VAL A 176 -2.65 -27.13 10.67
C VAL A 176 -1.57 -26.08 10.84
N LYS A 177 -0.91 -25.69 9.76
CA LYS A 177 0.10 -24.63 9.71
C LYS A 177 -0.49 -23.41 9.01
N LEU A 178 -0.54 -22.30 9.72
CA LEU A 178 -1.22 -21.12 9.25
C LEU A 178 -0.26 -20.09 8.67
N PHE A 179 -0.64 -19.55 7.52
CA PHE A 179 0.06 -18.48 6.81
C PHE A 179 -0.92 -17.36 6.51
N GLY A 180 -0.53 -16.13 6.78
CA GLY A 180 -1.43 -15.00 6.56
C GLY A 180 -0.70 -13.69 6.44
N ARG A 181 -1.46 -12.66 6.11
CA ARG A 181 -0.94 -11.31 6.04
C ARG A 181 -0.63 -10.78 7.44
N GLY A 182 0.36 -9.88 7.52
CA GLY A 182 0.71 -9.20 8.77
C GLY A 182 -0.19 -7.99 9.07
N GLN A 183 0.07 -7.33 10.19
CA GLN A 183 -0.78 -6.24 10.70
C GLN A 183 -0.73 -4.95 9.87
N ASP A 184 0.26 -4.78 9.01
CA ASP A 184 0.36 -3.64 8.10
C ASP A 184 -0.40 -3.85 6.78
N SER A 185 -1.04 -5.01 6.63
CA SER A 185 -1.75 -5.41 5.42
C SER A 185 -3.24 -5.04 5.46
N GLY A 186 -3.71 -4.29 4.45
CA GLY A 186 -5.15 -4.12 4.24
C GLY A 186 -5.90 -5.42 3.94
N THR A 187 -5.20 -6.50 3.51
CA THR A 187 -5.79 -7.84 3.40
C THR A 187 -6.08 -8.43 4.77
N TYR A 188 -5.16 -8.24 5.72
CA TYR A 188 -5.37 -8.64 7.12
C TYR A 188 -6.53 -7.87 7.75
N ASP A 189 -6.61 -6.56 7.50
CA ASP A 189 -7.69 -5.72 8.02
C ASP A 189 -9.06 -6.22 7.56
N VAL A 190 -9.20 -6.42 6.23
CA VAL A 190 -10.46 -6.91 5.65
C VAL A 190 -10.75 -8.34 6.12
N PHE A 191 -9.75 -9.24 6.09
CA PHE A 191 -9.94 -10.61 6.55
C PHE A 191 -10.38 -10.69 8.01
N THR A 192 -9.74 -9.95 8.90
CA THR A 192 -10.09 -9.96 10.34
C THR A 192 -11.45 -9.30 10.58
N GLN A 193 -11.79 -8.23 9.88
CA GLN A 193 -13.10 -7.60 9.95
C GLN A 193 -14.21 -8.54 9.49
N GLU A 194 -14.05 -9.17 8.31
CA GLU A 194 -15.10 -9.97 7.68
C GLU A 194 -15.24 -11.37 8.29
N ILE A 195 -14.13 -11.98 8.71
CA ILE A 195 -14.12 -13.34 9.25
C ILE A 195 -14.23 -13.35 10.77
N VAL A 196 -13.41 -12.56 11.46
CA VAL A 196 -13.39 -12.56 12.94
C VAL A 196 -14.45 -11.60 13.51
N GLY A 197 -14.77 -10.55 12.76
CA GLY A 197 -15.75 -9.52 13.12
C GLY A 197 -15.14 -8.29 13.80
N THR A 198 -13.81 -8.22 13.85
CA THR A 198 -13.09 -7.05 14.43
C THR A 198 -11.74 -6.92 13.73
N THR A 199 -11.49 -5.76 13.14
CA THR A 199 -10.22 -5.45 12.48
C THR A 199 -9.04 -5.61 13.45
N HIS A 200 -7.92 -6.13 12.96
CA HIS A 200 -6.68 -6.39 13.69
C HIS A 200 -6.80 -7.40 14.85
N ARG A 201 -7.88 -8.18 14.92
CA ARG A 201 -8.09 -9.19 15.97
C ARG A 201 -8.04 -10.59 15.40
N SER A 202 -6.90 -11.26 15.58
CA SER A 202 -6.73 -12.69 15.23
C SER A 202 -5.77 -13.36 16.21
N ARG A 203 -5.65 -14.69 16.10
CA ARG A 203 -4.53 -15.42 16.71
C ARG A 203 -3.20 -14.89 16.17
N GLN A 204 -2.12 -15.05 16.93
CA GLN A 204 -0.79 -14.57 16.57
C GLN A 204 0.21 -15.72 16.26
N ASP A 205 -0.14 -16.96 16.53
CA ASP A 205 0.69 -18.15 16.32
C ASP A 205 0.63 -18.68 14.88
N TYR A 206 0.75 -17.80 13.90
CA TYR A 206 0.82 -18.09 12.47
C TYR A 206 2.02 -17.41 11.82
N THR A 207 2.41 -17.87 10.62
CA THR A 207 3.46 -17.23 9.83
C THR A 207 2.89 -16.02 9.11
N ALA A 208 3.31 -14.82 9.53
CA ALA A 208 2.88 -13.55 8.96
C ALA A 208 3.91 -13.02 7.96
N SER A 209 3.45 -12.43 6.85
CA SER A 209 4.31 -11.66 5.92
C SER A 209 3.52 -10.61 5.15
N GLU A 210 4.15 -9.47 4.88
CA GLU A 210 3.63 -8.46 3.94
C GLU A 210 3.98 -8.80 2.48
N ASP A 211 4.82 -9.79 2.25
CA ASP A 211 5.16 -10.30 0.93
C ASP A 211 4.31 -11.53 0.58
N GLU A 212 3.38 -11.35 -0.36
CA GLU A 212 2.49 -12.42 -0.83
C GLU A 212 3.25 -13.57 -1.51
N GLN A 213 4.41 -13.30 -2.12
CA GLN A 213 5.23 -14.32 -2.74
C GLN A 213 5.88 -15.24 -1.70
N GLN A 214 6.35 -14.66 -0.58
CA GLN A 214 6.87 -15.45 0.55
C GLN A 214 5.78 -16.33 1.16
N LEU A 215 4.56 -15.81 1.31
CA LEU A 215 3.43 -16.60 1.81
C LEU A 215 3.09 -17.75 0.87
N ALA A 216 2.99 -17.49 -0.44
CA ALA A 216 2.71 -18.52 -1.43
C ALA A 216 3.78 -19.62 -1.42
N ALA A 217 5.07 -19.27 -1.40
CA ALA A 217 6.17 -20.22 -1.33
C ALA A 217 6.15 -21.02 -0.01
N GLY A 218 5.84 -20.38 1.12
CA GLY A 218 5.72 -21.06 2.41
C GLY A 218 4.60 -22.10 2.43
N ILE A 219 3.44 -21.78 1.85
CA ILE A 219 2.30 -22.70 1.73
C ILE A 219 2.62 -23.85 0.77
N ALA A 220 3.30 -23.57 -0.34
CA ALA A 220 3.74 -24.57 -1.31
C ALA A 220 4.77 -25.53 -0.75
N ALA A 221 5.54 -25.12 0.25
CA ALA A 221 6.55 -25.98 0.91
C ALA A 221 5.99 -26.80 2.09
N GLU A 222 4.80 -26.47 2.61
CA GLU A 222 4.23 -27.07 3.83
C GLU A 222 2.94 -27.87 3.53
N PRO A 223 2.97 -29.21 3.54
CA PRO A 223 1.80 -30.04 3.21
C PRO A 223 0.58 -29.83 4.10
N ASP A 224 0.77 -29.32 5.31
CA ASP A 224 -0.28 -29.08 6.29
C ASP A 224 -0.72 -27.61 6.34
N ALA A 225 -0.28 -26.80 5.36
CA ALA A 225 -0.56 -25.37 5.30
C ALA A 225 -2.00 -25.02 4.93
N LEU A 226 -2.50 -23.95 5.54
CA LEU A 226 -3.63 -23.14 5.11
C LEU A 226 -3.23 -21.67 5.20
N GLY A 227 -3.57 -20.89 4.20
CA GLY A 227 -3.28 -19.45 4.24
C GLY A 227 -4.25 -18.61 3.45
N PHE A 228 -4.08 -17.28 3.56
CA PHE A 228 -4.88 -16.30 2.82
C PHE A 228 -4.05 -15.12 2.33
N PHE A 229 -4.37 -14.62 1.14
CA PHE A 229 -3.80 -13.42 0.50
C PHE A 229 -4.67 -13.00 -0.70
N GLY A 230 -4.28 -11.95 -1.44
CA GLY A 230 -5.03 -11.48 -2.61
C GLY A 230 -5.04 -12.50 -3.75
N ILE A 231 -6.15 -12.58 -4.49
CA ILE A 231 -6.34 -13.55 -5.60
C ILE A 231 -5.24 -13.44 -6.66
N GLY A 232 -4.69 -12.24 -6.89
CA GLY A 232 -3.60 -12.04 -7.84
C GLY A 232 -2.33 -12.80 -7.49
N ALA A 233 -2.04 -13.00 -6.17
CA ALA A 233 -0.93 -13.84 -5.74
C ALA A 233 -1.20 -15.31 -6.02
N TYR A 234 -2.41 -15.80 -5.73
CA TYR A 234 -2.80 -17.16 -6.08
C TYR A 234 -2.59 -17.43 -7.58
N HIS A 235 -3.01 -16.55 -8.45
CA HIS A 235 -2.85 -16.73 -9.90
C HIS A 235 -1.41 -16.79 -10.38
N ARG A 236 -0.48 -16.15 -9.69
CA ARG A 236 0.96 -16.28 -10.00
C ARG A 236 1.55 -17.60 -9.56
N HIS A 237 0.87 -18.32 -8.65
CA HIS A 237 1.32 -19.58 -8.01
C HIS A 237 0.27 -20.69 -8.12
N TRP A 238 -0.64 -20.61 -9.09
CA TRP A 238 -1.79 -21.53 -9.21
C TRP A 238 -1.39 -23.02 -9.38
N GLU A 239 -0.22 -23.30 -9.96
CA GLU A 239 0.31 -24.65 -10.10
C GLU A 239 0.85 -25.21 -8.79
N GLU A 240 1.26 -24.33 -7.88
CA GLU A 240 1.90 -24.66 -6.61
C GLU A 240 0.93 -24.66 -5.42
N LEU A 241 -0.31 -24.21 -5.62
CA LEU A 241 -1.29 -24.02 -4.57
C LEU A 241 -2.65 -24.56 -4.96
N LYS A 242 -3.43 -24.98 -3.96
CA LYS A 242 -4.82 -25.36 -4.14
C LYS A 242 -5.74 -24.33 -3.53
N LEU A 243 -6.64 -23.75 -4.35
CA LEU A 243 -7.66 -22.82 -3.92
C LEU A 243 -8.80 -23.56 -3.22
N LEU A 244 -9.31 -23.02 -2.12
CA LEU A 244 -10.54 -23.48 -1.48
C LEU A 244 -11.72 -22.61 -1.91
N ALA A 245 -12.89 -23.22 -2.07
CA ALA A 245 -14.13 -22.48 -2.13
C ALA A 245 -14.50 -21.97 -0.74
N VAL A 246 -15.10 -20.78 -0.65
CA VAL A 246 -15.59 -20.22 0.62
C VAL A 246 -17.11 -20.27 0.63
N ASP A 247 -17.65 -20.81 1.72
CA ASP A 247 -19.09 -20.91 1.93
C ASP A 247 -19.54 -19.93 3.01
N ASN A 248 -20.36 -18.98 2.63
CA ASN A 248 -20.98 -17.99 3.52
C ASN A 248 -22.39 -18.39 4.01
N GLY A 249 -22.74 -19.66 3.89
CA GLY A 249 -24.07 -20.19 4.19
C GLY A 249 -25.00 -20.33 2.97
N SER A 250 -24.51 -19.95 1.75
CA SER A 250 -25.26 -20.07 0.50
C SER A 250 -24.67 -21.13 -0.45
N GLY A 251 -23.75 -21.94 0.04
CA GLY A 251 -22.97 -22.93 -0.68
C GLY A 251 -21.56 -22.44 -1.04
N PRO A 252 -20.63 -23.39 -1.29
CA PRO A 252 -19.23 -23.07 -1.58
C PRO A 252 -19.07 -22.36 -2.93
N VAL A 253 -18.32 -21.25 -2.93
CA VAL A 253 -18.06 -20.40 -4.11
C VAL A 253 -16.56 -20.16 -4.25
N PHE A 254 -16.02 -20.35 -5.46
CA PHE A 254 -14.65 -19.95 -5.78
C PHE A 254 -14.58 -18.45 -6.17
N PRO A 255 -13.49 -17.74 -5.88
CA PRO A 255 -13.26 -16.35 -6.29
C PRO A 255 -12.87 -16.25 -7.77
N THR A 256 -13.84 -16.41 -8.66
CA THR A 256 -13.67 -16.17 -10.10
C THR A 256 -14.12 -14.76 -10.47
N LEU A 257 -13.69 -14.26 -11.64
CA LEU A 257 -14.17 -12.96 -12.14
C LEU A 257 -15.71 -12.90 -12.19
N GLU A 258 -16.36 -13.99 -12.59
CA GLU A 258 -17.82 -14.10 -12.64
C GLU A 258 -18.44 -14.01 -11.24
N THR A 259 -18.00 -14.86 -10.29
CA THR A 259 -18.58 -14.94 -8.94
C THR A 259 -18.35 -13.66 -8.11
N VAL A 260 -17.23 -12.98 -8.36
CA VAL A 260 -16.93 -11.67 -7.76
C VAL A 260 -17.82 -10.59 -8.39
N SER A 261 -17.99 -10.57 -9.73
CA SER A 261 -18.84 -9.59 -10.43
C SER A 261 -20.30 -9.66 -10.05
N GLU A 262 -20.79 -10.87 -9.86
CA GLU A 262 -22.16 -11.16 -9.45
C GLU A 262 -22.38 -10.98 -7.93
N GLY A 263 -21.31 -10.70 -7.19
CA GLY A 263 -21.36 -10.55 -5.73
C GLY A 263 -21.70 -11.85 -5.00
N ARG A 264 -21.40 -13.00 -5.60
CA ARG A 264 -21.60 -14.34 -5.00
C ARG A 264 -20.45 -14.72 -4.07
N TYR A 265 -19.21 -14.34 -4.40
CA TYR A 265 -18.05 -14.58 -3.53
C TYR A 265 -18.01 -13.54 -2.40
N LYS A 266 -18.56 -13.89 -1.25
CA LYS A 266 -18.67 -13.06 -0.05
C LYS A 266 -18.20 -13.83 1.18
N PRO A 267 -17.69 -13.10 2.23
CA PRO A 267 -17.52 -11.66 2.33
C PRO A 267 -16.16 -11.16 1.80
N LEU A 268 -15.33 -12.03 1.24
CA LEU A 268 -13.91 -11.82 0.94
C LEU A 268 -13.65 -11.09 -0.38
N THR A 269 -14.52 -10.16 -0.77
CA THR A 269 -14.36 -9.26 -1.94
C THR A 269 -14.17 -7.82 -1.48
N ARG A 270 -13.23 -7.08 -2.10
CA ARG A 270 -12.87 -5.73 -1.68
C ARG A 270 -12.46 -4.83 -2.84
N PRO A 271 -12.66 -3.50 -2.73
CA PRO A 271 -12.14 -2.52 -3.68
C PRO A 271 -10.64 -2.26 -3.48
N LEU A 272 -9.97 -1.93 -4.59
CA LEU A 272 -8.59 -1.43 -4.63
C LEU A 272 -8.57 0.05 -5.01
N PHE A 273 -7.63 0.81 -4.44
CA PHE A 273 -7.56 2.26 -4.60
C PHE A 273 -6.12 2.76 -4.79
N LEU A 274 -6.01 3.93 -5.42
CA LEU A 274 -4.90 4.86 -5.23
C LEU A 274 -5.36 6.03 -4.35
N TYR A 275 -4.50 6.46 -3.44
CA TYR A 275 -4.61 7.73 -2.72
C TYR A 275 -3.53 8.66 -3.24
N LEU A 276 -3.92 9.78 -3.81
CA LEU A 276 -3.05 10.74 -4.47
C LEU A 276 -2.86 11.96 -3.59
N SER A 277 -1.63 12.34 -3.28
CA SER A 277 -1.34 13.59 -2.58
C SER A 277 -1.75 14.78 -3.44
N GLU A 278 -2.61 15.68 -2.92
CA GLU A 278 -2.97 16.92 -3.62
C GLU A 278 -1.75 17.82 -3.81
N GLN A 279 -0.81 17.81 -2.87
CA GLN A 279 0.43 18.54 -2.99
C GLN A 279 1.28 18.01 -4.16
N SER A 280 1.38 16.69 -4.30
CA SER A 280 2.10 16.08 -5.42
C SER A 280 1.41 16.34 -6.76
N LEU A 281 0.08 16.31 -6.81
CA LEU A 281 -0.68 16.68 -8.01
C LEU A 281 -0.43 18.14 -8.45
N GLN A 282 -0.25 19.06 -7.49
CA GLN A 282 0.01 20.48 -7.76
C GLN A 282 1.46 20.77 -8.13
N ARG A 283 2.42 20.09 -7.49
CA ARG A 283 3.86 20.40 -7.61
C ARG A 283 4.60 19.52 -8.63
N LYS A 284 4.08 18.31 -8.90
CA LYS A 284 4.69 17.34 -9.79
C LYS A 284 3.73 16.99 -10.94
N PRO A 285 3.81 17.64 -12.11
CA PRO A 285 2.97 17.30 -13.27
C PRO A 285 3.04 15.81 -13.65
N LEU A 286 4.15 15.15 -13.31
CA LEU A 286 4.35 13.72 -13.50
C LEU A 286 3.30 12.88 -12.75
N THR A 287 2.84 13.32 -11.57
CA THR A 287 1.83 12.58 -10.78
C THR A 287 0.53 12.43 -11.55
N GLN A 288 0.01 13.53 -12.08
CA GLN A 288 -1.21 13.50 -12.87
C GLN A 288 -1.03 12.69 -14.16
N ALA A 289 0.05 12.98 -14.92
CA ALA A 289 0.33 12.30 -16.17
C ALA A 289 0.46 10.76 -16.00
N PHE A 290 1.05 10.32 -14.91
CA PHE A 290 1.14 8.90 -14.56
C PHE A 290 -0.22 8.30 -14.25
N VAL A 291 -1.02 8.95 -13.40
CA VAL A 291 -2.34 8.42 -12.98
C VAL A 291 -3.32 8.40 -14.14
N GLU A 292 -3.33 9.42 -15.01
CA GLU A 292 -4.12 9.44 -16.24
C GLU A 292 -3.75 8.27 -17.16
N HIS A 293 -2.46 8.07 -17.41
CA HIS A 293 -1.98 6.94 -18.22
C HIS A 293 -2.35 5.59 -17.60
N TYR A 294 -2.27 5.47 -16.27
CA TYR A 294 -2.63 4.27 -15.54
C TYR A 294 -4.12 3.94 -15.74
N LEU A 295 -5.01 4.91 -15.45
CA LEU A 295 -6.47 4.71 -15.52
C LEU A 295 -6.96 4.48 -16.95
N ASP A 296 -6.39 5.19 -17.94
CA ASP A 296 -6.74 5.03 -19.35
C ASP A 296 -6.32 3.65 -19.88
N GLY A 297 -5.11 3.21 -19.52
CA GLY A 297 -4.59 1.92 -19.98
C GLY A 297 -5.12 0.71 -19.22
N LEU A 298 -5.48 0.86 -17.94
CA LEU A 298 -5.82 -0.24 -17.03
C LEU A 298 -6.89 -1.20 -17.56
N PRO A 299 -8.02 -0.75 -18.14
CA PRO A 299 -9.05 -1.66 -18.66
C PRO A 299 -8.54 -2.62 -19.74
N SER A 300 -7.50 -2.23 -20.48
CA SER A 300 -6.97 -3.02 -21.60
C SER A 300 -6.12 -4.21 -21.14
N TRP A 301 -5.59 -4.20 -19.93
CA TRP A 301 -4.64 -5.22 -19.45
C TRP A 301 -4.93 -5.80 -18.07
N ILE A 302 -5.85 -5.22 -17.29
CA ILE A 302 -6.16 -5.68 -15.94
C ILE A 302 -6.63 -7.14 -15.89
N HIS A 303 -7.30 -7.61 -16.94
CA HIS A 303 -7.81 -8.99 -17.02
C HIS A 303 -6.71 -10.06 -16.99
N PHE A 304 -5.45 -9.70 -17.31
CA PHE A 304 -4.29 -10.60 -17.13
C PHE A 304 -3.84 -10.74 -15.68
N THR A 305 -4.38 -9.95 -14.77
CA THR A 305 -3.99 -9.92 -13.35
C THR A 305 -4.98 -10.64 -12.45
N CYS A 306 -6.11 -11.12 -13.01
CA CYS A 306 -7.23 -11.71 -12.28
C CYS A 306 -7.95 -10.80 -11.29
N TYR A 307 -7.64 -9.50 -11.32
CA TYR A 307 -8.47 -8.47 -10.70
C TYR A 307 -9.62 -8.10 -11.62
N MET A 308 -10.75 -7.74 -11.01
CA MET A 308 -11.91 -7.33 -11.79
C MET A 308 -11.84 -5.84 -12.11
N PRO A 309 -11.95 -5.44 -13.40
CA PRO A 309 -12.06 -4.05 -13.77
C PRO A 309 -13.35 -3.43 -13.23
N LEU A 310 -13.30 -2.14 -12.96
CA LEU A 310 -14.51 -1.36 -12.71
C LEU A 310 -15.24 -1.09 -14.03
N LYS A 311 -16.50 -0.66 -13.94
CA LYS A 311 -17.24 -0.19 -15.12
C LYS A 311 -16.55 1.02 -15.74
N ALA A 312 -16.54 1.12 -17.06
CA ALA A 312 -15.86 2.17 -17.81
C ALA A 312 -16.21 3.59 -17.33
N GLU A 313 -17.48 3.81 -16.91
CA GLU A 313 -17.94 5.10 -16.41
C GLU A 313 -17.27 5.51 -15.08
N ARG A 314 -16.76 4.54 -14.31
CA ARG A 314 -16.00 4.83 -13.07
C ARG A 314 -14.63 5.40 -13.39
N TYR A 315 -13.92 4.80 -14.34
CA TYR A 315 -12.63 5.33 -14.81
C TYR A 315 -12.80 6.72 -15.46
N ALA A 316 -13.80 6.89 -16.31
CA ALA A 316 -14.09 8.18 -16.94
C ALA A 316 -14.37 9.29 -15.91
N ARG A 317 -15.11 8.99 -14.84
CA ARG A 317 -15.35 9.96 -13.74
C ARG A 317 -14.06 10.29 -12.99
N SER A 318 -13.21 9.30 -12.72
CA SER A 318 -11.92 9.53 -12.05
C SER A 318 -11.01 10.42 -12.90
N LEU A 319 -10.92 10.16 -14.20
CA LEU A 319 -10.15 10.97 -15.14
C LEU A 319 -10.68 12.42 -15.21
N ALA A 320 -11.99 12.61 -15.35
CA ALA A 320 -12.59 13.93 -15.38
C ALA A 320 -12.32 14.72 -14.07
N ALA A 321 -12.40 14.07 -12.91
CA ALA A 321 -12.09 14.68 -11.62
C ALA A 321 -10.62 15.09 -11.47
N LEU A 322 -9.69 14.35 -12.08
CA LEU A 322 -8.27 14.71 -12.09
C LEU A 322 -8.01 15.96 -12.96
N GLN A 323 -8.68 16.06 -14.13
CA GLN A 323 -8.54 17.19 -15.06
C GLN A 323 -9.12 18.50 -14.52
N GLN A 324 -10.31 18.44 -13.89
CA GLN A 324 -10.94 19.63 -13.30
C GLN A 324 -10.13 20.29 -12.18
N ALA A 325 -9.23 19.57 -11.57
CA ALA A 325 -8.38 20.08 -10.50
C ALA A 325 -7.25 21.01 -10.99
N GLN A 326 -6.99 21.08 -12.27
CA GLN A 326 -5.99 21.98 -12.87
C GLN A 326 -6.54 23.37 -13.19
N GLU A 327 -7.85 23.54 -13.27
CA GLU A 327 -8.42 24.86 -13.47
C GLU A 327 -8.27 25.70 -12.18
N PRO A 328 -7.56 26.83 -12.22
CA PRO A 328 -7.48 27.71 -11.05
C PRO A 328 -8.91 28.14 -10.71
N SER A 329 -9.38 27.78 -9.51
CA SER A 329 -10.69 28.19 -9.02
C SER A 329 -10.82 29.69 -9.08
N ALA A 330 -11.58 30.21 -10.03
CA ALA A 330 -11.93 31.64 -10.16
C ALA A 330 -12.88 32.09 -9.04
N THR A 331 -13.22 31.22 -8.10
CA THR A 331 -14.12 31.57 -6.99
C THR A 331 -13.71 30.82 -5.74
N GLY A 332 -13.42 31.55 -4.66
CA GLY A 332 -13.12 31.01 -3.34
C GLY A 332 -14.32 30.29 -2.71
N ALA A 333 -14.64 29.10 -3.20
CA ALA A 333 -15.63 28.21 -2.62
C ALA A 333 -14.92 27.17 -1.75
N GLN A 334 -15.19 27.20 -0.46
CA GLN A 334 -14.86 26.16 0.50
C GLN A 334 -15.50 24.85 0.03
N TYR A 335 -14.69 23.91 -0.44
CA TYR A 335 -15.18 22.55 -0.69
C TYR A 335 -15.28 21.80 0.64
N SER A 336 -16.51 21.65 1.11
CA SER A 336 -16.92 20.68 2.12
C SER A 336 -16.55 19.28 1.63
N VAL A 337 -15.83 18.52 2.47
CA VAL A 337 -15.58 17.08 2.27
C VAL A 337 -16.93 16.37 2.28
N GLY A 338 -17.49 16.15 1.10
CA GLY A 338 -18.69 15.36 0.92
C GLY A 338 -18.36 13.86 0.92
N THR A 339 -18.41 13.24 2.08
CA THR A 339 -18.55 11.79 2.21
C THR A 339 -19.94 11.40 1.69
N THR A 340 -20.06 11.12 0.40
CA THR A 340 -21.28 10.53 -0.14
C THR A 340 -21.24 9.03 0.16
N MET A 341 -21.75 8.66 1.31
CA MET A 341 -22.16 7.31 1.64
C MET A 341 -23.26 6.92 0.64
N LEU A 342 -22.96 6.04 -0.29
CA LEU A 342 -23.98 5.31 -1.04
C LEU A 342 -24.53 4.23 -0.13
N SER A 343 -25.48 4.59 0.73
CA SER A 343 -26.37 3.65 1.40
C SER A 343 -27.29 3.03 0.36
N GLY A 344 -26.94 1.83 -0.09
CA GLY A 344 -27.82 0.98 -0.89
C GLY A 344 -28.83 0.26 -0.02
N THR A 345 -29.83 0.98 0.50
CA THR A 345 -31.05 0.37 1.02
C THR A 345 -32.15 0.56 0.00
N GLY A 346 -32.58 -0.53 -0.62
CA GLY A 346 -33.74 -0.49 -1.48
C GLY A 346 -33.99 -1.78 -2.26
N LEU A 347 -34.32 -2.85 -1.56
CA LEU A 347 -35.14 -3.92 -2.12
C LEU A 347 -36.11 -4.39 -1.04
N ARG A 348 -37.23 -3.70 -0.98
CA ARG A 348 -38.49 -4.28 -0.49
C ARG A 348 -39.30 -4.74 -1.72
N ARG A 349 -39.58 -5.98 -1.74
CA ARG A 349 -40.63 -6.84 -2.25
C ARG A 349 -40.11 -7.99 -3.09
#